data_8b1ef77963c986812f7849a523009b40
#
_entry.id   8b1ef77963c986812f7849a523009b40
#
_cell.length_a   1.000
_cell.length_b   1.000
_cell.length_c   1.000
_cell.angle_alpha   90.00
_cell.angle_beta   90.00
_cell.angle_gamma   90.00
#
_symmetry.space_group_name_H-M   'P 1'
#
loop_
_entity.id
_entity.type
_entity.pdbx_description
1 polymer ?
#
loop_
_entity_poly.entity_id
_entity_poly.type
_entity_poly.pdbx_seq_one_letter_code
_entity_poly.pdbx_strand_id
1 'polypeptide(L)'
;AMFKTLFKHIQSYDAVLRELENVDMLFELTMSASCFAQLKRHRIATLISQDYSPSLGVTLPPAVRAIGRQKEFMAMIKKTNSAYEIIRHKSPGAAPYVLTNAHRRRVLMKLNARELYHLARLRTDRHAQWDIRNLSERMLKQARNIMPLTLMMACGKDGFDARRKIFFPKA
;
A
#
# COMPACT_ATOMS: atom_id res chain seq x y z
N ALA A 1 -4.81 8.74 28.93
CA ALA A 1 -5.83 9.80 28.93
C ALA A 1 -5.75 10.64 27.64
N MET A 2 -4.62 11.34 27.37
CA MET A 2 -4.43 12.31 26.27
C MET A 2 -4.88 11.79 24.88
N PHE A 3 -4.40 10.65 24.41
CA PHE A 3 -4.80 10.11 23.10
C PHE A 3 -6.30 9.83 22.98
N LYS A 4 -6.96 9.37 24.05
CA LYS A 4 -8.42 9.20 24.03
C LYS A 4 -9.14 10.54 23.87
N THR A 5 -8.64 11.61 24.49
CA THR A 5 -9.20 12.96 24.33
C THR A 5 -9.08 13.44 22.88
N LEU A 6 -7.92 13.22 22.23
CA LEU A 6 -7.67 13.63 20.84
C LEU A 6 -8.65 12.98 19.84
N PHE A 7 -9.07 11.74 20.09
CA PHE A 7 -9.91 10.97 19.16
C PHE A 7 -11.38 10.88 19.56
N LYS A 8 -11.78 11.37 20.74
CA LYS A 8 -13.13 11.20 21.30
C LYS A 8 -14.23 11.72 20.37
N HIS A 9 -14.01 12.87 19.73
CA HIS A 9 -15.00 13.57 18.93
C HIS A 9 -14.82 13.42 17.41
N ILE A 10 -13.78 12.70 16.97
CA ILE A 10 -13.51 12.49 15.54
C ILE A 10 -14.61 11.66 14.89
N GLN A 11 -15.04 12.05 13.70
CA GLN A 11 -16.00 11.33 12.86
C GLN A 11 -15.30 10.61 11.71
N SER A 12 -16.01 9.73 11.03
CA SER A 12 -15.48 8.93 9.91
C SER A 12 -14.95 9.79 8.75
N TYR A 13 -15.47 11.00 8.57
CA TYR A 13 -15.08 11.94 7.52
C TYR A 13 -14.05 12.97 7.96
N ASP A 14 -13.77 13.10 9.25
CA ASP A 14 -12.82 14.09 9.77
C ASP A 14 -11.38 13.72 9.44
N ALA A 15 -10.57 14.73 9.12
CA ALA A 15 -9.12 14.59 9.15
C ALA A 15 -8.65 14.54 10.60
N VAL A 16 -7.68 13.67 10.89
CA VAL A 16 -7.03 13.66 12.21
C VAL A 16 -6.20 14.93 12.43
N LEU A 17 -5.91 15.23 13.69
CA LEU A 17 -5.24 16.45 14.11
C LEU A 17 -3.85 16.61 13.45
N ARG A 18 -3.45 17.86 13.23
CA ARG A 18 -2.17 18.19 12.57
C ARG A 18 -0.95 17.84 13.40
N GLU A 19 -1.09 17.72 14.71
CA GLU A 19 -0.02 17.27 15.61
C GLU A 19 0.55 15.90 15.22
N LEU A 20 -0.26 15.06 14.56
CA LEU A 20 0.17 13.77 14.02
C LEU A 20 1.09 13.88 12.79
N GLU A 21 1.25 15.07 12.23
CA GLU A 21 2.25 15.34 11.19
C GLU A 21 3.69 15.29 11.73
N ASN A 22 3.89 15.45 13.06
CA ASN A 22 5.21 15.36 13.72
C ASN A 22 5.70 13.92 13.94
N VAL A 23 4.91 12.90 13.58
CA VAL A 23 5.28 11.48 13.73
C VAL A 23 5.55 10.89 12.36
N ASP A 24 6.81 10.74 12.02
CA ASP A 24 7.26 10.21 10.73
C ASP A 24 7.51 8.70 10.77
N MET A 25 7.25 8.05 9.66
CA MET A 25 7.50 6.63 9.43
C MET A 25 8.18 6.42 8.09
N LEU A 26 9.09 5.45 8.05
CA LEU A 26 9.76 5.00 6.84
C LEU A 26 9.44 3.53 6.60
N PHE A 27 8.94 3.22 5.40
CA PHE A 27 8.64 1.86 4.97
C PHE A 27 9.48 1.48 3.77
N GLU A 28 10.05 0.28 3.80
CA GLU A 28 10.52 -0.39 2.60
C GLU A 28 9.41 -1.32 2.11
N LEU A 29 8.95 -1.09 0.89
CA LEU A 29 7.79 -1.76 0.32
C LEU A 29 8.18 -2.47 -0.97
N THR A 30 7.74 -3.74 -1.12
CA THR A 30 7.80 -4.45 -2.41
C THR A 30 6.38 -4.71 -2.89
N MET A 31 6.04 -4.18 -4.06
CA MET A 31 4.68 -4.21 -4.59
C MET A 31 4.66 -4.31 -6.11
N SER A 32 3.52 -4.73 -6.69
CA SER A 32 3.31 -4.70 -8.14
C SER A 32 3.32 -3.28 -8.71
N ALA A 33 3.59 -3.13 -10.00
CA ALA A 33 3.47 -1.83 -10.68
C ALA A 33 2.02 -1.30 -10.63
N SER A 34 1.03 -2.19 -10.69
CA SER A 34 -0.38 -1.84 -10.51
C SER A 34 -0.67 -1.23 -9.13
N CYS A 35 -0.14 -1.83 -8.07
CA CYS A 35 -0.25 -1.31 -6.71
C CYS A 35 0.46 0.05 -6.58
N PHE A 36 1.68 0.17 -7.11
CA PHE A 36 2.45 1.42 -7.10
C PHE A 36 1.73 2.56 -7.82
N ALA A 37 1.05 2.28 -8.94
CA ALA A 37 0.28 3.29 -9.68
C ALA A 37 -0.83 3.93 -8.82
N GLN A 38 -1.35 3.21 -7.83
CA GLN A 38 -2.33 3.73 -6.87
C GLN A 38 -1.65 4.39 -5.67
N LEU A 39 -0.53 3.82 -5.19
CA LEU A 39 0.21 4.37 -4.05
C LEU A 39 0.79 5.76 -4.36
N LYS A 40 1.35 5.97 -5.55
CA LYS A 40 1.94 7.25 -5.97
C LYS A 40 0.93 8.43 -6.04
N ARG A 41 -0.37 8.17 -5.86
CA ARG A 41 -1.39 9.22 -5.75
C ARG A 41 -1.40 9.91 -4.38
N HIS A 42 -0.76 9.31 -3.38
CA HIS A 42 -0.54 9.88 -2.05
C HIS A 42 0.64 10.86 -2.10
N ARG A 43 0.36 12.09 -2.57
CA ARG A 43 1.40 13.09 -2.93
C ARG A 43 2.10 13.73 -1.72
N ILE A 44 1.52 13.64 -0.53
CA ILE A 44 2.14 14.14 0.71
C ILE A 44 3.27 13.20 1.16
N ALA A 45 3.22 11.93 0.78
CA ALA A 45 4.29 10.98 1.05
C ALA A 45 5.48 11.16 0.10
N THR A 46 6.70 11.02 0.62
CA THR A 46 7.91 10.92 -0.20
C THR A 46 8.09 9.48 -0.68
N LEU A 47 8.21 9.29 -1.99
CA LEU A 47 8.36 7.98 -2.63
C LEU A 47 9.66 7.95 -3.43
N ILE A 48 10.57 7.06 -3.06
CA ILE A 48 11.80 6.76 -3.82
C ILE A 48 11.66 5.33 -4.33
N SER A 49 11.54 5.16 -5.64
CA SER A 49 11.34 3.86 -6.25
C SER A 49 12.57 3.41 -7.02
N GLN A 50 12.91 2.12 -6.91
CA GLN A 50 13.90 1.49 -7.78
C GLN A 50 13.35 1.34 -9.19
N ASP A 51 14.26 1.16 -10.15
CA ASP A 51 13.90 0.87 -11.53
C ASP A 51 13.14 -0.45 -11.66
N TYR A 52 12.37 -0.58 -12.72
CA TYR A 52 11.68 -1.81 -13.05
C TYR A 52 12.66 -2.91 -13.42
N SER A 53 12.51 -4.07 -12.79
CA SER A 53 13.32 -5.26 -13.04
C SER A 53 12.49 -6.51 -12.80
N PRO A 54 12.70 -7.61 -13.53
CA PRO A 54 12.05 -8.89 -13.25
C PRO A 54 12.56 -9.57 -11.97
N SER A 55 13.67 -9.09 -11.38
CA SER A 55 14.34 -9.72 -10.23
C SER A 55 13.49 -9.88 -8.98
N LEU A 56 12.51 -8.99 -8.77
CA LEU A 56 11.59 -9.04 -7.62
C LEU A 56 10.35 -9.93 -7.87
N GLY A 57 10.30 -10.58 -9.02
CA GLY A 57 9.18 -11.43 -9.40
C GLY A 57 7.89 -10.66 -9.67
N VAL A 58 6.76 -11.35 -9.53
CA VAL A 58 5.44 -10.81 -9.86
C VAL A 58 4.41 -11.03 -8.76
N THR A 59 3.36 -10.25 -8.78
CA THR A 59 2.17 -10.44 -7.95
C THR A 59 1.09 -11.11 -8.80
N LEU A 60 0.74 -12.36 -8.46
CA LEU A 60 -0.31 -13.11 -9.14
C LEU A 60 -1.69 -12.60 -8.69
N PRO A 61 -2.54 -12.11 -9.60
CA PRO A 61 -3.90 -11.68 -9.24
C PRO A 61 -4.74 -12.83 -8.71
N PRO A 62 -5.53 -12.63 -7.62
CA PRO A 62 -6.43 -13.67 -7.09
C PRO A 62 -7.41 -14.21 -8.14
N ALA A 63 -7.92 -13.36 -9.02
CA ALA A 63 -8.83 -13.77 -10.09
C ALA A 63 -8.19 -14.80 -11.06
N VAL A 64 -6.90 -14.63 -11.41
CA VAL A 64 -6.17 -15.58 -12.25
C VAL A 64 -6.06 -16.94 -11.55
N ARG A 65 -5.86 -16.92 -10.23
CA ARG A 65 -5.85 -18.13 -9.41
C ARG A 65 -7.22 -18.79 -9.37
N ALA A 66 -8.28 -18.01 -9.15
CA ALA A 66 -9.65 -18.51 -9.04
C ALA A 66 -10.15 -19.21 -10.31
N ILE A 67 -9.72 -18.75 -11.50
CA ILE A 67 -10.06 -19.39 -12.78
C ILE A 67 -9.08 -20.48 -13.22
N GLY A 68 -8.10 -20.84 -12.37
CA GLY A 68 -7.15 -21.93 -12.65
C GLY A 68 -6.07 -21.63 -13.71
N ARG A 69 -5.88 -20.35 -14.12
CA ARG A 69 -4.97 -19.95 -15.21
C ARG A 69 -3.56 -19.52 -14.75
N GLN A 70 -3.10 -20.01 -13.62
CA GLN A 70 -1.79 -19.66 -13.07
C GLN A 70 -0.61 -20.09 -13.97
N LYS A 71 -0.72 -21.30 -14.59
CA LYS A 71 0.35 -21.83 -15.45
C LYS A 71 0.55 -20.95 -16.68
N GLU A 72 -0.53 -20.55 -17.33
CA GLU A 72 -0.50 -19.69 -18.51
C GLU A 72 0.00 -18.28 -18.16
N PHE A 73 -0.44 -17.75 -17.02
CA PHE A 73 0.05 -16.48 -16.51
C PHE A 73 1.58 -16.53 -16.30
N MET A 74 2.10 -17.54 -15.60
CA MET A 74 3.53 -17.69 -15.36
C MET A 74 4.32 -17.96 -16.63
N ALA A 75 3.77 -18.67 -17.60
CA ALA A 75 4.40 -18.87 -18.92
C ALA A 75 4.54 -17.52 -19.66
N MET A 76 3.53 -16.65 -19.60
CA MET A 76 3.62 -15.30 -20.17
C MET A 76 4.66 -14.45 -19.46
N ILE A 77 4.73 -14.48 -18.12
CA ILE A 77 5.76 -13.78 -17.35
C ILE A 77 7.17 -14.25 -17.75
N LYS A 78 7.37 -15.56 -17.94
CA LYS A 78 8.66 -16.10 -18.41
C LYS A 78 9.05 -15.55 -19.78
N LYS A 79 8.11 -15.50 -20.74
CA LYS A 79 8.35 -14.88 -22.06
C LYS A 79 8.70 -13.40 -21.94
N THR A 80 7.98 -12.67 -21.10
CA THR A 80 8.23 -11.24 -20.83
C THR A 80 9.63 -11.02 -20.26
N ASN A 81 10.04 -11.85 -19.29
CA ASN A 81 11.38 -11.76 -18.68
C ASN A 81 12.49 -12.05 -19.72
N SER A 82 12.29 -13.04 -20.59
CA SER A 82 13.25 -13.33 -21.68
C SER A 82 13.34 -12.14 -22.65
N ALA A 83 12.23 -11.54 -23.04
CA ALA A 83 12.21 -10.35 -23.89
C ALA A 83 12.92 -9.16 -23.21
N TYR A 84 12.68 -8.95 -21.90
CA TYR A 84 13.38 -7.93 -21.12
C TYR A 84 14.90 -8.09 -21.22
N GLU A 85 15.44 -9.29 -21.03
CA GLU A 85 16.88 -9.52 -21.08
C GLU A 85 17.46 -9.26 -22.49
N ILE A 86 16.76 -9.70 -23.55
CA ILE A 86 17.18 -9.43 -24.94
C ILE A 86 17.23 -7.91 -25.21
N ILE A 87 16.21 -7.18 -24.80
CA ILE A 87 16.15 -5.73 -25.01
C ILE A 87 17.20 -5.01 -24.16
N ARG A 88 17.39 -5.45 -22.91
CA ARG A 88 18.35 -4.86 -21.98
C ARG A 88 19.78 -4.85 -22.52
N HIS A 89 20.18 -5.91 -23.22
CA HIS A 89 21.51 -5.99 -23.84
C HIS A 89 21.69 -4.97 -24.96
N LYS A 90 20.62 -4.62 -25.68
CA LYS A 90 20.69 -3.69 -26.82
C LYS A 90 20.35 -2.25 -26.43
N SER A 91 19.37 -2.09 -25.55
CA SER A 91 18.85 -0.80 -25.12
C SER A 91 18.35 -0.88 -23.67
N PRO A 92 19.24 -0.69 -22.67
CA PRO A 92 18.87 -0.82 -21.25
C PRO A 92 17.68 0.06 -20.83
N GLY A 93 17.60 1.29 -21.36
CA GLY A 93 16.52 2.22 -21.04
C GLY A 93 15.16 1.81 -21.62
N ALA A 94 15.12 0.99 -22.68
CA ALA A 94 13.87 0.51 -23.28
C ALA A 94 13.38 -0.80 -22.65
N ALA A 95 14.23 -1.57 -22.01
CA ALA A 95 13.86 -2.88 -21.45
C ALA A 95 12.69 -2.84 -20.45
N PRO A 96 12.55 -1.85 -19.55
CA PRO A 96 11.43 -1.78 -18.61
C PRO A 96 10.05 -1.71 -19.28
N TYR A 97 9.96 -1.22 -20.52
CA TYR A 97 8.66 -1.07 -21.21
C TYR A 97 7.99 -2.40 -21.59
N VAL A 98 8.72 -3.50 -21.62
CA VAL A 98 8.14 -4.82 -21.89
C VAL A 98 7.52 -5.45 -20.62
N LEU A 99 7.90 -4.97 -19.43
CA LEU A 99 7.41 -5.53 -18.17
C LEU A 99 5.93 -5.25 -17.93
N THR A 100 5.25 -6.25 -17.37
CA THR A 100 3.80 -6.16 -17.10
C THR A 100 3.52 -5.43 -15.77
N ASN A 101 2.27 -4.99 -15.58
CA ASN A 101 1.81 -4.40 -14.31
C ASN A 101 1.87 -5.36 -13.11
N ALA A 102 2.06 -6.66 -13.35
CA ALA A 102 2.25 -7.64 -12.29
C ALA A 102 3.67 -7.65 -11.72
N HIS A 103 4.67 -7.20 -12.50
CA HIS A 103 6.07 -7.13 -12.03
C HIS A 103 6.18 -6.22 -10.81
N ARG A 104 7.01 -6.66 -9.85
CA ARG A 104 7.21 -5.94 -8.61
C ARG A 104 8.34 -4.94 -8.72
N ARG A 105 8.24 -3.92 -7.88
CA ARG A 105 9.31 -2.96 -7.63
C ARG A 105 9.45 -2.71 -6.14
N ARG A 106 10.64 -2.27 -5.73
CA ARG A 106 10.91 -1.82 -4.38
C ARG A 106 10.73 -0.31 -4.31
N VAL A 107 10.12 0.15 -3.22
CA VAL A 107 9.84 1.56 -2.97
C VAL A 107 10.18 1.87 -1.52
N LEU A 108 10.94 2.91 -1.30
CA LEU A 108 11.11 3.52 0.00
C LEU A 108 10.06 4.62 0.12
N MET A 109 9.20 4.51 1.14
CA MET A 109 8.10 5.45 1.37
C MET A 109 8.24 6.09 2.75
N LYS A 110 8.44 7.42 2.78
CA LYS A 110 8.33 8.22 4.01
C LYS A 110 6.97 8.91 4.03
N LEU A 111 6.26 8.80 5.15
CA LEU A 111 5.02 9.52 5.42
C LEU A 111 4.86 9.76 6.91
N ASN A 112 4.07 10.78 7.27
CA ASN A 112 3.72 11.01 8.66
C ASN A 112 2.46 10.23 9.09
N ALA A 113 2.16 10.21 10.39
CA ALA A 113 1.01 9.47 10.91
C ALA A 113 -0.32 10.00 10.37
N ARG A 114 -0.45 11.31 10.14
CA ARG A 114 -1.66 11.90 9.56
C ARG A 114 -1.92 11.39 8.15
N GLU A 115 -0.89 11.32 7.30
CA GLU A 115 -1.00 10.74 5.97
C GLU A 115 -1.26 9.23 6.01
N LEU A 116 -0.71 8.50 6.99
CA LEU A 116 -1.03 7.08 7.17
C LEU A 116 -2.52 6.88 7.53
N TYR A 117 -3.12 7.76 8.32
CA TYR A 117 -4.57 7.76 8.53
C TYR A 117 -5.35 7.97 7.24
N HIS A 118 -4.94 8.94 6.42
CA HIS A 118 -5.56 9.21 5.12
C HIS A 118 -5.42 8.01 4.18
N LEU A 119 -4.23 7.45 4.08
CA LEU A 119 -3.95 6.24 3.30
C LEU A 119 -4.82 5.06 3.79
N ALA A 120 -4.86 4.80 5.09
CA ALA A 120 -5.67 3.74 5.68
C ALA A 120 -7.15 3.90 5.32
N ARG A 121 -7.70 5.10 5.49
CA ARG A 121 -9.10 5.41 5.17
C ARG A 121 -9.47 5.06 3.73
N LEU A 122 -8.58 5.33 2.77
CA LEU A 122 -8.84 5.13 1.35
C LEU A 122 -8.44 3.75 0.84
N ARG A 123 -7.45 3.10 1.46
CA ARG A 123 -6.81 1.92 0.89
C ARG A 123 -7.02 0.64 1.69
N THR A 124 -7.49 0.72 2.95
CA THR A 124 -7.93 -0.47 3.69
C THR A 124 -9.46 -0.65 3.66
N ASP A 125 -10.17 0.21 2.92
CA ASP A 125 -11.59 0.09 2.64
C ASP A 125 -11.87 -1.10 1.71
N ARG A 126 -13.03 -1.75 1.88
CA ARG A 126 -13.43 -2.94 1.08
C ARG A 126 -13.52 -2.67 -0.43
N HIS A 127 -13.75 -1.42 -0.84
CA HIS A 127 -13.83 -1.02 -2.24
C HIS A 127 -12.46 -0.72 -2.85
N ALA A 128 -11.39 -0.68 -2.05
CA ALA A 128 -10.04 -0.53 -2.58
C ALA A 128 -9.63 -1.79 -3.36
N GLN A 129 -8.83 -1.60 -4.41
CA GLN A 129 -8.28 -2.71 -5.18
C GLN A 129 -7.45 -3.62 -4.26
N TRP A 130 -7.59 -4.92 -4.42
CA TRP A 130 -7.08 -5.94 -3.50
C TRP A 130 -5.58 -5.83 -3.17
N ASP A 131 -4.71 -5.46 -4.14
CA ASP A 131 -3.26 -5.44 -3.95
C ASP A 131 -2.83 -4.26 -3.06
N ILE A 132 -3.34 -3.05 -3.34
CA ILE A 132 -3.05 -1.89 -2.49
C ILE A 132 -3.74 -2.01 -1.13
N ARG A 133 -4.92 -2.65 -1.05
CA ARG A 133 -5.58 -2.93 0.23
C ARG A 133 -4.71 -3.83 1.10
N ASN A 134 -4.26 -4.96 0.58
CA ASN A 134 -3.38 -5.89 1.28
C ASN A 134 -2.05 -5.23 1.73
N LEU A 135 -1.48 -4.37 0.87
CA LEU A 135 -0.27 -3.61 1.21
C LEU A 135 -0.55 -2.66 2.37
N SER A 136 -1.60 -1.85 2.27
CA SER A 136 -1.95 -0.84 3.27
C SER A 136 -2.34 -1.45 4.61
N GLU A 137 -3.02 -2.59 4.62
CA GLU A 137 -3.33 -3.34 5.84
C GLU A 137 -2.06 -3.83 6.54
N ARG A 138 -1.07 -4.34 5.78
CA ARG A 138 0.23 -4.75 6.33
C ARG A 138 1.01 -3.57 6.89
N MET A 139 1.08 -2.46 6.16
CA MET A 139 1.71 -1.23 6.64
C MET A 139 1.08 -0.77 7.96
N LEU A 140 -0.24 -0.69 8.00
CA LEU A 140 -0.98 -0.26 9.18
C LEU A 140 -0.78 -1.21 10.37
N LYS A 141 -0.76 -2.52 10.12
CA LYS A 141 -0.48 -3.52 11.17
C LYS A 141 0.92 -3.35 11.75
N GLN A 142 1.93 -3.20 10.92
CA GLN A 142 3.32 -3.00 11.38
C GLN A 142 3.47 -1.68 12.16
N ALA A 143 2.92 -0.59 11.65
CA ALA A 143 2.96 0.69 12.33
C ALA A 143 2.24 0.67 13.69
N ARG A 144 1.09 -0.02 13.80
CA ARG A 144 0.38 -0.18 15.07
C ARG A 144 1.15 -0.98 16.10
N ASN A 145 1.97 -1.94 15.71
CA ASN A 145 2.81 -2.68 16.64
C ASN A 145 3.82 -1.77 17.35
N ILE A 146 4.25 -0.70 16.66
CA ILE A 146 5.22 0.27 17.19
C ILE A 146 4.50 1.43 17.88
N MET A 147 3.41 1.92 17.30
CA MET A 147 2.68 3.11 17.74
C MET A 147 1.18 2.83 17.94
N PRO A 148 0.79 1.95 18.87
CA PRO A 148 -0.59 1.50 19.02
C PRO A 148 -1.55 2.64 19.39
N LEU A 149 -1.11 3.58 20.21
CA LEU A 149 -1.93 4.72 20.65
C LEU A 149 -2.08 5.79 19.55
N THR A 150 -0.99 6.12 18.88
CA THR A 150 -1.01 7.08 17.76
C THR A 150 -1.94 6.64 16.65
N LEU A 151 -1.99 5.34 16.36
CA LEU A 151 -2.75 4.75 15.24
C LEU A 151 -4.03 4.02 15.71
N MET A 152 -4.50 4.30 16.92
CA MET A 152 -5.61 3.56 17.51
C MET A 152 -6.90 3.63 16.68
N MET A 153 -7.18 4.74 16.01
CA MET A 153 -8.38 4.95 15.19
C MET A 153 -8.15 4.77 13.68
N ALA A 154 -6.90 4.55 13.22
CA ALA A 154 -6.59 4.40 11.80
C ALA A 154 -7.25 3.14 11.22
N CYS A 155 -8.11 3.27 10.22
CA CYS A 155 -8.82 2.16 9.55
C CYS A 155 -9.43 2.62 8.22
N GLY A 156 -9.96 1.68 7.44
CA GLY A 156 -10.83 1.96 6.30
C GLY A 156 -12.14 2.63 6.73
N LYS A 157 -12.81 3.29 5.79
CA LYS A 157 -14.09 3.97 6.06
C LYS A 157 -15.13 3.03 6.66
N ASP A 158 -15.21 1.82 6.12
CA ASP A 158 -16.14 0.77 6.54
C ASP A 158 -15.84 0.18 7.93
N GLY A 159 -14.63 0.34 8.43
CA GLY A 159 -14.22 -0.15 9.75
C GLY A 159 -14.32 0.87 10.89
N PHE A 160 -14.65 2.14 10.58
CA PHE A 160 -14.56 3.23 11.54
C PHE A 160 -15.48 3.04 12.75
N ASP A 161 -16.76 2.74 12.53
CA ASP A 161 -17.75 2.61 13.62
C ASP A 161 -17.45 1.44 14.54
N ALA A 162 -17.03 0.31 13.97
CA ALA A 162 -16.61 -0.85 14.74
C ALA A 162 -15.41 -0.50 15.63
N ARG A 163 -14.43 0.21 15.07
CA ARG A 163 -13.23 0.62 15.78
C ARG A 163 -13.56 1.66 16.88
N ARG A 164 -14.45 2.61 16.58
CA ARG A 164 -14.91 3.60 17.56
C ARG A 164 -15.58 2.94 18.78
N LYS A 165 -16.43 1.94 18.55
CA LYS A 165 -17.07 1.19 19.64
C LYS A 165 -16.08 0.49 20.57
N ILE A 166 -14.94 0.01 20.04
CA ILE A 166 -13.88 -0.62 20.86
C ILE A 166 -13.23 0.38 21.81
N PHE A 167 -12.91 1.57 21.34
CA PHE A 167 -12.16 2.56 22.13
C PHE A 167 -13.04 3.56 22.88
N PHE A 168 -14.29 3.77 22.42
CA PHE A 168 -15.25 4.74 22.93
C PHE A 168 -16.65 4.14 23.04
N PRO A 169 -16.87 3.10 23.87
CA PRO A 169 -18.12 2.33 23.89
C PRO A 169 -19.36 3.12 24.36
N LYS A 170 -19.19 4.30 24.95
CA LYS A 170 -20.27 5.16 25.49
C LYS A 170 -20.35 6.54 24.81
N ALA A 171 -19.78 6.70 23.62
CA ALA A 171 -19.81 7.97 22.89
C ALA A 171 -20.86 7.98 21.80
#